data_8c8f5557d15e64ee25dbc57bbac424cc
#
_entry.id   8c8f5557d15e64ee25dbc57bbac424cc
#
_cell.length_a   1.000
_cell.length_b   1.000
_cell.length_c   1.000
_cell.angle_alpha   90.00
_cell.angle_beta   90.00
_cell.angle_gamma   90.00
#
_symmetry.space_group_name_H-M   'P 1'
#
loop_
_entity.id
_entity.type
_entity.pdbx_description
1 polymer ?
#
loop_
_entity_poly.entity_id
_entity_poly.type
_entity_poly.pdbx_seq_one_letter_code
_entity_poly.pdbx_strand_id
1 'polypeptide(L)'
;AQEIITNKSPVSILSNILIIAENNSLTIKATDSTVKFTTSLPVDIQEEGSTTIFCDKFMSILSNSPSGDMEFIKDDITVTIKPIAKKVKFQLKSQTSDKFPEISKYDNVPFFEISSKDFKEMIKETIFAVSDDRNRYFMTGVYFIKNGDILTMVATDGRRLSCVNKSAVNIPDFTPAIIPTKILSTVLKHAPEEGNIEIAVI
;
A
#
# COMPACT_ATOMS: atom_id res chain seq x y z
N ALA A 1 3.56 -4.52 -0.29
CA ALA A 1 2.82 -5.07 -1.44
C ALA A 1 2.01 -6.32 -1.08
N GLN A 2 2.60 -7.35 -0.47
CA GLN A 2 1.92 -8.63 -0.16
C GLN A 2 0.64 -8.46 0.67
N GLU A 3 0.59 -7.56 1.62
CA GLU A 3 -0.60 -7.32 2.46
C GLU A 3 -1.74 -6.63 1.72
N ILE A 4 -1.43 -5.94 0.65
CA ILE A 4 -2.43 -5.29 -0.21
C ILE A 4 -3.10 -6.34 -1.11
N ILE A 5 -2.33 -7.32 -1.58
CA ILE A 5 -2.81 -8.32 -2.53
C ILE A 5 -3.69 -9.34 -1.82
N THR A 6 -4.85 -9.61 -2.39
CA THR A 6 -5.77 -10.64 -1.91
C THR A 6 -5.63 -11.89 -2.78
N ASN A 7 -5.06 -12.96 -2.24
CA ASN A 7 -4.82 -14.23 -2.95
C ASN A 7 -6.09 -14.92 -3.48
N LYS A 8 -7.26 -14.44 -3.10
CA LYS A 8 -8.57 -14.94 -3.52
C LYS A 8 -9.30 -14.01 -4.49
N SER A 9 -8.58 -13.10 -5.15
CA SER A 9 -9.21 -12.25 -6.16
C SER A 9 -9.68 -13.10 -7.35
N PRO A 10 -10.93 -12.95 -7.81
CA PRO A 10 -11.39 -13.58 -9.05
C PRO A 10 -10.64 -13.03 -10.28
N VAL A 11 -9.98 -11.92 -10.16
CA VAL A 11 -9.15 -11.30 -11.20
C VAL A 11 -7.69 -11.67 -10.94
N SER A 12 -7.16 -12.62 -11.71
CA SER A 12 -5.82 -13.20 -11.52
C SER A 12 -4.68 -12.17 -11.51
N ILE A 13 -4.81 -11.08 -12.27
CA ILE A 13 -3.78 -10.02 -12.35
C ILE A 13 -3.61 -9.27 -11.02
N LEU A 14 -4.65 -9.19 -10.18
CA LEU A 14 -4.58 -8.56 -8.86
C LEU A 14 -3.80 -9.38 -7.82
N SER A 15 -3.43 -10.61 -8.17
CA SER A 15 -2.48 -11.42 -7.38
C SER A 15 -1.02 -11.15 -7.78
N ASN A 16 -0.79 -10.33 -8.81
CA ASN A 16 0.52 -9.94 -9.27
C ASN A 16 0.92 -8.57 -8.68
N ILE A 17 2.22 -8.34 -8.60
CA ILE A 17 2.81 -7.01 -8.47
C ILE A 17 3.25 -6.54 -9.85
N LEU A 18 3.14 -5.25 -10.11
CA LEU A 18 3.75 -4.58 -11.26
C LEU A 18 5.12 -4.07 -10.83
N ILE A 19 6.13 -4.40 -11.60
CA ILE A 19 7.51 -3.94 -11.44
C ILE A 19 7.86 -3.09 -12.64
N ILE A 20 8.39 -1.90 -12.40
CA ILE A 20 8.83 -0.94 -13.42
C ILE A 20 10.27 -0.58 -13.09
N ALA A 21 11.16 -0.77 -14.03
CA ALA A 21 12.56 -0.36 -13.96
C ALA A 21 12.77 0.81 -14.92
N GLU A 22 12.97 2.00 -14.37
CA GLU A 22 13.19 3.23 -15.13
C GLU A 22 13.98 4.26 -14.29
N ASN A 23 14.80 5.10 -14.94
CA ASN A 23 15.51 6.21 -14.30
C ASN A 23 16.29 5.80 -13.04
N ASN A 24 17.02 4.70 -13.07
CA ASN A 24 17.76 4.10 -11.94
C ASN A 24 16.87 3.83 -10.70
N SER A 25 15.59 3.61 -10.90
CA SER A 25 14.63 3.31 -9.86
C SER A 25 13.77 2.11 -10.21
N LEU A 26 13.63 1.19 -9.26
CA LEU A 26 12.69 0.08 -9.36
C LEU A 26 11.41 0.44 -8.61
N THR A 27 10.34 0.68 -9.36
CA THR A 27 9.01 0.96 -8.80
C THR A 27 8.20 -0.33 -8.72
N ILE A 28 7.66 -0.61 -7.54
CA ILE A 28 6.78 -1.76 -7.29
C ILE A 28 5.38 -1.23 -6.98
N LYS A 29 4.39 -1.71 -7.73
CA LYS A 29 2.98 -1.36 -7.52
C LYS A 29 2.16 -2.62 -7.20
N ALA A 30 1.19 -2.46 -6.30
CA ALA A 30 0.23 -3.50 -5.93
C ALA A 30 -1.15 -2.88 -5.70
N THR A 31 -2.21 -3.63 -6.00
CA THR A 31 -3.58 -3.18 -5.74
C THR A 31 -4.52 -4.37 -5.57
N ASP A 32 -5.58 -4.17 -4.79
CA ASP A 32 -6.73 -5.08 -4.70
C ASP A 32 -8.01 -4.44 -5.22
N SER A 33 -7.88 -3.37 -6.01
CA SER A 33 -8.93 -2.47 -6.51
C SER A 33 -9.41 -1.44 -5.47
N THR A 34 -9.32 -1.70 -4.18
CA THR A 34 -9.74 -0.78 -3.11
C THR A 34 -8.56 0.01 -2.57
N VAL A 35 -7.45 -0.69 -2.34
CA VAL A 35 -6.20 -0.12 -1.84
C VAL A 35 -5.14 -0.21 -2.93
N LYS A 36 -4.42 0.87 -3.14
CA LYS A 36 -3.29 0.96 -4.06
C LYS A 36 -2.02 1.21 -3.27
N PHE A 37 -0.95 0.56 -3.66
CA PHE A 37 0.37 0.69 -3.04
C PHE A 37 1.41 0.94 -4.11
N THR A 38 2.28 1.89 -3.86
CA THR A 38 3.44 2.16 -4.71
C THR A 38 4.65 2.42 -3.82
N THR A 39 5.77 1.83 -4.16
CA THR A 39 7.07 2.11 -3.54
C THR A 39 8.14 2.10 -4.61
N SER A 40 9.21 2.86 -4.39
CA SER A 40 10.35 2.91 -5.29
C SER A 40 11.63 2.76 -4.48
N LEU A 41 12.62 2.12 -5.07
CA LEU A 41 13.96 1.95 -4.49
C LEU A 41 15.01 2.21 -5.57
N PRO A 42 16.15 2.80 -5.22
CA PRO A 42 17.25 3.01 -6.16
C PRO A 42 17.87 1.65 -6.53
N VAL A 43 18.12 1.46 -7.81
CA VAL A 43 18.74 0.25 -8.36
C VAL A 43 19.61 0.62 -9.54
N ASP A 44 20.56 -0.24 -9.87
CA ASP A 44 21.35 -0.15 -11.10
C ASP A 44 20.56 -0.81 -12.25
N ILE A 45 20.17 -0.02 -13.24
CA ILE A 45 19.36 -0.47 -14.39
C ILE A 45 20.24 -0.52 -15.63
N GLN A 46 20.33 -1.71 -16.22
CA GLN A 46 21.00 -1.92 -17.49
C GLN A 46 20.05 -1.76 -18.68
N GLU A 47 18.80 -2.17 -18.51
CA GLU A 47 17.74 -2.06 -19.50
C GLU A 47 16.42 -1.69 -18.82
N GLU A 48 15.79 -0.65 -19.31
CA GLU A 48 14.49 -0.19 -18.79
C GLU A 48 13.35 -1.09 -19.26
N GLY A 49 12.33 -1.23 -18.44
CA GLY A 49 11.15 -2.00 -18.81
C GLY A 49 10.19 -2.25 -17.66
N SER A 50 9.09 -2.93 -17.98
CA SER A 50 8.07 -3.27 -17.00
C SER A 50 7.53 -4.68 -17.19
N THR A 51 7.04 -5.26 -16.09
CA THR A 51 6.44 -6.59 -16.09
C THR A 51 5.60 -6.82 -14.85
N THR A 52 4.73 -7.83 -14.89
CA THR A 52 4.02 -8.28 -13.70
C THR A 52 4.40 -9.71 -13.33
N ILE A 53 4.53 -9.98 -12.04
CA ILE A 53 4.85 -11.30 -11.50
C ILE A 53 3.96 -11.62 -10.29
N PHE A 54 3.73 -12.91 -10.06
CA PHE A 54 2.92 -13.38 -8.94
C PHE A 54 3.58 -13.09 -7.60
N CYS A 55 2.89 -12.31 -6.76
CA CYS A 55 3.45 -11.73 -5.54
C CYS A 55 3.96 -12.79 -4.56
N ASP A 56 3.16 -13.80 -4.23
CA ASP A 56 3.53 -14.79 -3.21
C ASP A 56 4.77 -15.58 -3.58
N LYS A 57 4.89 -15.97 -4.86
CA LYS A 57 6.09 -16.67 -5.34
C LYS A 57 7.32 -15.77 -5.26
N PHE A 58 7.17 -14.51 -5.64
CA PHE A 58 8.22 -13.51 -5.53
C PHE A 58 8.67 -13.34 -4.07
N MET A 59 7.71 -13.15 -3.17
CA MET A 59 7.99 -13.01 -1.73
C MET A 59 8.64 -14.26 -1.15
N SER A 60 8.19 -15.45 -1.56
CA SER A 60 8.82 -16.71 -1.15
C SER A 60 10.29 -16.80 -1.57
N ILE A 61 10.61 -16.36 -2.80
CA ILE A 61 12.00 -16.31 -3.26
C ILE A 61 12.81 -15.33 -2.41
N LEU A 62 12.32 -14.12 -2.20
CA LEU A 62 13.02 -13.10 -1.40
C LEU A 62 13.27 -13.57 0.04
N SER A 63 12.26 -14.15 0.69
CA SER A 63 12.36 -14.61 2.08
C SER A 63 13.33 -15.79 2.26
N ASN A 64 13.52 -16.61 1.23
CA ASN A 64 14.43 -17.76 1.24
C ASN A 64 15.80 -17.47 0.60
N SER A 65 15.99 -16.26 0.09
CA SER A 65 17.27 -15.82 -0.46
C SER A 65 18.16 -15.25 0.64
N PRO A 66 19.49 -15.41 0.51
CA PRO A 66 20.42 -14.75 1.42
C PRO A 66 20.32 -13.22 1.27
N SER A 67 20.69 -12.50 2.31
CA SER A 67 20.86 -11.05 2.24
C SER A 67 21.97 -10.70 1.24
N GLY A 68 21.78 -9.63 0.49
CA GLY A 68 22.73 -9.14 -0.53
C GLY A 68 22.05 -8.78 -1.84
N ASP A 69 22.85 -8.42 -2.81
CA ASP A 69 22.38 -7.95 -4.11
C ASP A 69 21.77 -9.09 -4.93
N MET A 70 20.78 -8.72 -5.73
CA MET A 70 20.05 -9.62 -6.60
C MET A 70 20.00 -9.04 -8.01
N GLU A 71 20.23 -9.88 -9.00
CA GLU A 71 20.04 -9.56 -10.40
C GLU A 71 18.65 -10.01 -10.86
N PHE A 72 17.93 -9.12 -11.54
CA PHE A 72 16.64 -9.37 -12.17
C PHE A 72 16.78 -9.29 -13.68
N ILE A 73 16.46 -10.36 -14.36
CA ILE A 73 16.51 -10.42 -15.82
C ILE A 73 15.12 -10.77 -16.33
N LYS A 74 14.50 -9.84 -17.07
CA LYS A 74 13.26 -10.11 -17.80
C LYS A 74 13.60 -10.68 -19.16
N ASP A 75 13.07 -11.85 -19.45
CA ASP A 75 12.98 -12.43 -20.76
C ASP A 75 11.49 -12.48 -21.16
N ASP A 76 11.15 -12.75 -22.38
CA ASP A 76 9.81 -12.62 -22.97
C ASP A 76 8.64 -12.87 -21.99
N ILE A 77 8.53 -14.08 -21.45
CA ILE A 77 7.46 -14.52 -20.53
C ILE A 77 7.97 -14.92 -19.14
N THR A 78 9.22 -14.65 -18.83
CA THR A 78 9.82 -15.03 -17.55
C THR A 78 10.65 -13.90 -16.95
N VAL A 79 10.69 -13.89 -15.60
CA VAL A 79 11.67 -13.11 -14.85
C VAL A 79 12.58 -14.07 -14.12
N THR A 80 13.87 -13.97 -14.37
CA THR A 80 14.91 -14.72 -13.66
C THR A 80 15.48 -13.85 -12.55
N ILE A 81 15.51 -14.39 -11.33
CA ILE A 81 16.04 -13.74 -10.13
C ILE A 81 17.28 -14.53 -9.72
N LYS A 82 18.43 -13.84 -9.60
CA LYS A 82 19.71 -14.43 -9.22
C LYS A 82 20.31 -13.66 -8.05
N PRO A 83 20.37 -14.24 -6.83
CA PRO A 83 21.21 -13.71 -5.77
C PRO A 83 22.69 -13.76 -6.19
N ILE A 84 23.40 -12.63 -6.14
CA ILE A 84 24.80 -12.54 -6.61
C ILE A 84 25.71 -13.43 -5.77
N ALA A 85 25.42 -13.55 -4.47
CA ALA A 85 26.21 -14.35 -3.52
C ALA A 85 26.09 -15.87 -3.72
N LYS A 86 25.19 -16.38 -4.57
CA LYS A 86 24.95 -17.82 -4.76
C LYS A 86 24.76 -18.20 -6.21
N LYS A 87 25.24 -19.39 -6.59
CA LYS A 87 25.00 -19.97 -7.93
C LYS A 87 23.60 -20.59 -8.06
N VAL A 88 22.57 -19.85 -7.65
CA VAL A 88 21.17 -20.28 -7.73
C VAL A 88 20.42 -19.26 -8.60
N LYS A 89 19.50 -19.75 -9.41
CA LYS A 89 18.57 -18.91 -10.17
C LYS A 89 17.15 -19.39 -9.96
N PHE A 90 16.24 -18.44 -9.82
CA PHE A 90 14.81 -18.67 -9.74
C PHE A 90 14.14 -18.11 -10.99
N GLN A 91 13.16 -18.79 -11.51
CA GLN A 91 12.39 -18.32 -12.65
C GLN A 91 10.91 -18.21 -12.29
N LEU A 92 10.33 -17.06 -12.56
CA LEU A 92 8.91 -16.78 -12.41
C LEU A 92 8.29 -16.50 -13.76
N LYS A 93 7.08 -17.03 -14.00
CA LYS A 93 6.29 -16.59 -15.14
C LYS A 93 5.91 -15.12 -14.96
N SER A 94 6.05 -14.35 -16.02
CA SER A 94 5.67 -12.95 -16.08
C SER A 94 4.48 -12.76 -17.02
N GLN A 95 3.79 -11.65 -16.87
CA GLN A 95 2.75 -11.18 -17.77
C GLN A 95 3.04 -9.73 -18.15
N THR A 96 2.50 -9.30 -19.28
CA THR A 96 2.64 -7.92 -19.73
C THR A 96 2.04 -6.94 -18.72
N SER A 97 2.64 -5.77 -18.60
CA SER A 97 2.18 -4.70 -17.70
C SER A 97 0.85 -4.09 -18.12
N ASP A 98 0.48 -4.20 -19.40
CA ASP A 98 -0.72 -3.55 -19.98
C ASP A 98 -2.04 -3.98 -19.34
N LYS A 99 -2.06 -5.19 -18.77
CA LYS A 99 -3.26 -5.72 -18.08
C LYS A 99 -3.33 -5.34 -16.61
N PHE A 100 -2.29 -4.71 -16.07
CA PHE A 100 -2.29 -4.28 -14.69
C PHE A 100 -3.13 -3.00 -14.55
N PRO A 101 -4.03 -2.91 -13.54
CA PRO A 101 -4.84 -1.73 -13.35
C PRO A 101 -4.00 -0.47 -13.19
N GLU A 102 -4.38 0.58 -13.89
CA GLU A 102 -3.71 1.86 -13.78
C GLU A 102 -3.83 2.41 -12.35
N ILE A 103 -2.71 2.77 -11.78
CA ILE A 103 -2.65 3.48 -10.51
C ILE A 103 -2.39 4.94 -10.85
N SER A 104 -3.46 5.73 -10.82
CA SER A 104 -3.40 7.16 -11.11
C SER A 104 -2.40 7.85 -10.19
N LYS A 105 -1.61 8.74 -10.74
CA LYS A 105 -0.83 9.70 -9.96
C LYS A 105 -1.77 10.83 -9.54
N TYR A 106 -1.69 11.22 -8.30
CA TYR A 106 -2.44 12.35 -7.77
C TYR A 106 -1.49 13.55 -7.70
N ASP A 107 -1.26 14.17 -8.86
CA ASP A 107 -0.46 15.39 -8.94
C ASP A 107 -1.31 16.58 -8.45
N ASN A 108 -0.69 17.52 -7.73
CA ASN A 108 -1.32 18.73 -7.20
C ASN A 108 -2.43 18.53 -6.15
N VAL A 109 -2.38 17.46 -5.39
CA VAL A 109 -3.28 17.25 -4.25
C VAL A 109 -2.69 17.94 -3.02
N PRO A 110 -3.48 18.70 -2.25
CA PRO A 110 -2.99 19.34 -1.03
C PRO A 110 -2.74 18.28 0.05
N PHE A 111 -1.48 18.07 0.39
CA PHE A 111 -1.07 17.23 1.52
C PHE A 111 -1.00 18.06 2.80
N PHE A 112 -1.22 17.41 3.91
CA PHE A 112 -0.91 17.92 5.25
C PHE A 112 -0.13 16.86 6.04
N GLU A 113 0.62 17.31 7.02
CA GLU A 113 1.40 16.44 7.88
C GLU A 113 0.71 16.20 9.23
N ILE A 114 0.82 14.99 9.72
CA ILE A 114 0.46 14.62 11.07
C ILE A 114 1.57 13.74 11.66
N SER A 115 1.82 13.87 12.97
CA SER A 115 2.72 12.96 13.66
C SER A 115 2.32 11.51 13.44
N SER A 116 3.28 10.68 13.04
CA SER A 116 3.06 9.25 12.86
C SER A 116 2.48 8.59 14.13
N LYS A 117 2.99 8.99 15.29
CA LYS A 117 2.51 8.53 16.61
C LYS A 117 1.04 8.88 16.81
N ASP A 118 0.65 10.15 16.59
CA ASP A 118 -0.73 10.61 16.79
C ASP A 118 -1.69 9.91 15.82
N PHE A 119 -1.30 9.78 14.56
CA PHE A 119 -2.14 9.10 13.58
C PHE A 119 -2.31 7.62 13.90
N LYS A 120 -1.25 6.93 14.30
CA LYS A 120 -1.32 5.52 14.75
C LYS A 120 -2.18 5.37 16.01
N GLU A 121 -2.12 6.31 16.95
CA GLU A 121 -2.98 6.34 18.12
C GLU A 121 -4.45 6.49 17.73
N MET A 122 -4.79 7.48 16.89
CA MET A 122 -6.15 7.66 16.36
C MET A 122 -6.71 6.39 15.75
N ILE A 123 -5.89 5.68 14.96
CA ILE A 123 -6.30 4.41 14.34
C ILE A 123 -6.54 3.33 15.40
N LYS A 124 -5.60 3.13 16.33
CA LYS A 124 -5.70 2.11 17.39
C LYS A 124 -6.95 2.29 18.24
N GLU A 125 -7.28 3.55 18.54
CA GLU A 125 -8.41 3.90 19.41
C GLU A 125 -9.76 3.88 18.71
N THR A 126 -9.80 3.70 17.37
CA THR A 126 -11.06 3.70 16.60
C THR A 126 -11.33 2.39 15.85
N ILE A 127 -10.34 1.79 15.26
CA ILE A 127 -10.50 0.66 14.32
C ILE A 127 -11.25 -0.55 14.92
N PHE A 128 -11.16 -0.77 16.23
CA PHE A 128 -11.83 -1.88 16.92
C PHE A 128 -13.36 -1.73 16.98
N ALA A 129 -13.87 -0.52 16.77
CA ALA A 129 -15.31 -0.23 16.82
C ALA A 129 -16.00 -0.31 15.46
N VAL A 130 -15.26 -0.66 14.40
CA VAL A 130 -15.81 -0.82 13.05
C VAL A 130 -16.70 -2.06 12.97
N SER A 131 -17.75 -2.01 12.14
CA SER A 131 -18.66 -3.14 11.90
C SER A 131 -18.11 -4.10 10.86
N ASP A 132 -18.32 -5.40 11.07
CA ASP A 132 -18.05 -6.45 10.07
C ASP A 132 -19.22 -6.68 9.10
N ASP A 133 -20.38 -6.03 9.33
CA ASP A 133 -21.58 -6.17 8.51
C ASP A 133 -21.45 -5.39 7.20
N ARG A 134 -21.16 -6.09 6.11
CA ARG A 134 -20.99 -5.52 4.77
C ARG A 134 -22.25 -4.86 4.20
N ASN A 135 -23.43 -5.15 4.72
CA ASN A 135 -24.67 -4.50 4.30
C ASN A 135 -24.74 -3.05 4.82
N ARG A 136 -23.99 -2.74 5.86
CA ARG A 136 -23.84 -1.40 6.42
C ARG A 136 -22.47 -0.82 6.07
N TYR A 137 -22.20 -0.67 4.76
CA TYR A 137 -20.89 -0.26 4.23
C TYR A 137 -20.33 1.01 4.88
N PHE A 138 -21.19 1.95 5.27
CA PHE A 138 -20.80 3.19 5.96
C PHE A 138 -20.27 2.97 7.40
N MET A 139 -20.40 1.76 7.96
CA MET A 139 -19.84 1.38 9.26
C MET A 139 -18.64 0.44 9.13
N THR A 140 -18.26 0.03 7.90
CA THR A 140 -17.16 -0.93 7.69
C THR A 140 -15.79 -0.27 7.60
N GLY A 141 -15.70 1.03 7.83
CA GLY A 141 -14.47 1.82 7.88
C GLY A 141 -14.51 2.85 8.98
N VAL A 142 -13.44 3.59 9.13
CA VAL A 142 -13.32 4.69 10.07
C VAL A 142 -13.66 5.99 9.36
N TYR A 143 -14.63 6.72 9.87
CA TYR A 143 -15.01 8.04 9.38
C TYR A 143 -13.95 9.06 9.78
N PHE A 144 -13.44 9.79 8.80
CA PHE A 144 -12.36 10.76 8.96
C PHE A 144 -12.84 12.14 8.52
N ILE A 145 -12.77 13.09 9.42
CA ILE A 145 -13.26 14.47 9.22
C ILE A 145 -12.31 15.46 9.88
N LYS A 146 -12.27 16.68 9.34
CA LYS A 146 -11.64 17.83 9.99
C LYS A 146 -12.69 18.85 10.45
N ASN A 147 -12.37 19.55 11.52
CA ASN A 147 -13.09 20.72 11.98
C ASN A 147 -12.09 21.78 12.47
N GLY A 148 -11.84 22.77 11.65
CA GLY A 148 -10.70 23.68 11.86
C GLY A 148 -9.37 22.92 11.87
N ASP A 149 -8.58 23.08 12.92
CA ASP A 149 -7.29 22.42 13.11
C ASP A 149 -7.43 21.07 13.87
N ILE A 150 -8.64 20.52 13.95
CA ILE A 150 -8.89 19.25 14.64
C ILE A 150 -9.23 18.19 13.61
N LEU A 151 -8.43 17.12 13.60
CA LEU A 151 -8.75 15.88 12.91
C LEU A 151 -9.54 14.97 13.84
N THR A 152 -10.59 14.37 13.34
CA THR A 152 -11.45 13.44 14.09
C THR A 152 -11.56 12.13 13.34
N MET A 153 -11.36 11.03 14.05
CA MET A 153 -11.69 9.68 13.60
C MET A 153 -12.87 9.14 14.41
N VAL A 154 -13.86 8.57 13.72
CA VAL A 154 -15.02 7.96 14.35
C VAL A 154 -15.28 6.59 13.76
N ALA A 155 -15.56 5.61 14.62
CA ALA A 155 -16.00 4.29 14.20
C ALA A 155 -17.15 3.79 15.08
N THR A 156 -18.09 3.06 14.50
CA THR A 156 -19.21 2.44 15.21
C THR A 156 -19.67 1.16 14.52
N ASP A 157 -20.16 0.21 15.31
CA ASP A 157 -20.84 -1.01 14.83
C ASP A 157 -22.37 -0.97 15.14
N GLY A 158 -22.85 0.17 15.65
CA GLY A 158 -24.24 0.38 16.07
C GLY A 158 -24.52 -0.03 17.52
N ARG A 159 -23.54 -0.61 18.23
CA ARG A 159 -23.63 -0.97 19.66
C ARG A 159 -22.64 -0.20 20.51
N ARG A 160 -21.52 0.17 19.94
CA ARG A 160 -20.46 0.99 20.54
C ARG A 160 -19.99 2.03 19.53
N LEU A 161 -19.43 3.10 20.03
CA LEU A 161 -18.84 4.17 19.24
C LEU A 161 -17.50 4.55 19.86
N SER A 162 -16.50 4.74 19.01
CA SER A 162 -15.24 5.35 19.40
C SER A 162 -15.04 6.64 18.59
N CYS A 163 -14.57 7.69 19.26
CA CYS A 163 -14.31 9.00 18.68
C CYS A 163 -13.01 9.55 19.25
N VAL A 164 -12.07 9.90 18.40
CA VAL A 164 -10.75 10.41 18.78
C VAL A 164 -10.46 11.68 18.01
N ASN A 165 -9.94 12.67 18.74
CA ASN A 165 -9.57 13.97 18.19
C ASN A 165 -8.07 14.22 18.38
N LYS A 166 -7.42 14.77 17.37
CA LYS A 166 -6.04 15.28 17.44
C LYS A 166 -5.95 16.61 16.73
N SER A 167 -5.12 17.49 17.28
CA SER A 167 -4.80 18.75 16.60
C SER A 167 -3.73 18.51 15.54
N ALA A 168 -3.92 19.10 14.38
CA ALA A 168 -2.91 19.17 13.34
C ALA A 168 -2.99 20.55 12.69
N VAL A 169 -1.86 21.05 12.23
CA VAL A 169 -1.77 22.40 11.66
C VAL A 169 -1.80 22.35 10.13
N ASN A 170 -2.31 23.41 9.53
CA ASN A 170 -2.34 23.56 8.07
C ASN A 170 -3.11 22.45 7.34
N ILE A 171 -4.18 21.95 7.93
CA ILE A 171 -5.02 20.93 7.28
C ILE A 171 -5.85 21.60 6.17
N PRO A 172 -5.67 21.23 4.90
CA PRO A 172 -6.51 21.73 3.82
C PRO A 172 -7.97 21.30 4.01
N ASP A 173 -8.90 21.99 3.37
CA ASP A 173 -10.28 21.54 3.34
C ASP A 173 -10.41 20.26 2.52
N PHE A 174 -11.12 19.28 3.07
CA PHE A 174 -11.42 18.04 2.37
C PHE A 174 -12.85 17.56 2.71
N THR A 175 -13.42 16.79 1.80
CA THR A 175 -14.69 16.12 2.05
C THR A 175 -14.48 14.96 3.02
N PRO A 176 -15.31 14.84 4.08
CA PRO A 176 -15.22 13.71 5.01
C PRO A 176 -15.24 12.36 4.28
N ALA A 177 -14.39 11.44 4.70
CA ALA A 177 -14.21 10.15 4.05
C ALA A 177 -14.34 8.99 5.03
N ILE A 178 -14.76 7.83 4.52
CA ILE A 178 -14.70 6.55 5.26
C ILE A 178 -13.46 5.80 4.81
N ILE A 179 -12.50 5.67 5.72
CA ILE A 179 -11.23 4.99 5.42
C ILE A 179 -11.38 3.50 5.70
N PRO A 180 -11.14 2.63 4.69
CA PRO A 180 -11.19 1.19 4.88
C PRO A 180 -10.18 0.70 5.93
N THR A 181 -10.61 -0.26 6.76
CA THR A 181 -9.76 -0.83 7.83
C THR A 181 -8.47 -1.44 7.32
N LYS A 182 -8.45 -1.94 6.08
CA LYS A 182 -7.27 -2.53 5.46
C LYS A 182 -6.12 -1.55 5.32
N ILE A 183 -6.38 -0.32 4.83
CA ILE A 183 -5.33 0.69 4.71
C ILE A 183 -4.84 1.15 6.09
N LEU A 184 -5.76 1.35 7.03
CA LEU A 184 -5.44 1.75 8.39
C LEU A 184 -4.56 0.70 9.10
N SER A 185 -4.89 -0.58 8.96
CA SER A 185 -4.08 -1.68 9.49
C SER A 185 -2.69 -1.74 8.86
N THR A 186 -2.61 -1.45 7.55
CA THR A 186 -1.33 -1.37 6.85
C THR A 186 -0.47 -0.21 7.37
N VAL A 187 -1.08 0.95 7.60
CA VAL A 187 -0.41 2.11 8.20
C VAL A 187 0.09 1.78 9.61
N LEU A 188 -0.74 1.17 10.46
CA LEU A 188 -0.33 0.76 11.81
C LEU A 188 0.92 -0.11 11.81
N LYS A 189 1.04 -0.99 10.83
CA LYS A 189 2.13 -1.97 10.76
C LYS A 189 3.42 -1.38 10.16
N HIS A 190 3.30 -0.49 9.18
CA HIS A 190 4.44 -0.07 8.36
C HIS A 190 4.85 1.40 8.54
N ALA A 191 3.97 2.25 9.05
CA ALA A 191 4.36 3.62 9.33
C ALA A 191 5.43 3.68 10.43
N PRO A 192 6.42 4.57 10.33
CA PRO A 192 7.46 4.72 11.33
C PRO A 192 6.85 5.04 12.71
N GLU A 193 7.56 4.72 13.78
CA GLU A 193 7.11 5.08 15.14
C GLU A 193 7.30 6.58 15.42
N GLU A 194 8.26 7.21 14.77
CA GLU A 194 8.59 8.63 14.91
C GLU A 194 8.55 9.33 13.55
N GLY A 195 8.44 10.65 13.56
CA GLY A 195 8.35 11.49 12.37
C GLY A 195 6.90 11.75 11.95
N ASN A 196 6.71 12.24 10.73
CA ASN A 196 5.43 12.65 10.20
C ASN A 196 4.97 11.73 9.08
N ILE A 197 3.67 11.68 8.88
CA ILE A 197 2.99 11.07 7.74
C ILE A 197 2.33 12.19 6.96
N GLU A 198 2.49 12.19 5.65
CA GLU A 198 1.78 13.07 4.73
C GLU A 198 0.47 12.42 4.29
N ILE A 199 -0.62 13.13 4.43
CA ILE A 199 -1.97 12.67 4.09
C ILE A 199 -2.61 13.65 3.14
N ALA A 200 -3.31 13.12 2.13
CA ALA A 200 -4.24 13.86 1.31
C ALA A 200 -5.58 13.12 1.25
N VAL A 201 -6.67 13.85 1.31
CA VAL A 201 -8.04 13.35 1.13
C VAL A 201 -8.63 14.02 -0.10
N ILE A 202 -9.14 13.21 -1.05
CA ILE A 202 -9.56 13.65 -2.38
C ILE A 202 -11.04 13.33 -2.58
#